data_9692fb39c3e562ca8b0ab28c663e58d8
#
_entry.id   9692fb39c3e562ca8b0ab28c663e58d8
#
_cell.length_a   1.000
_cell.length_b   1.000
_cell.length_c   1.000
_cell.angle_alpha   90.00
_cell.angle_beta   90.00
_cell.angle_gamma   90.00
#
_symmetry.space_group_name_H-M   'P 1'
#
loop_
_entity.id
_entity.type
_entity.pdbx_description
1 polymer ?
#
loop_
_entity_poly.entity_id
_entity_poly.type
_entity_poly.pdbx_seq_one_letter_code
_entity_poly.pdbx_strand_id
1 'polypeptide(L)'
;ALHLHQHLKSKMKYKNKRVLFEGAQGIMLDLDSGTYPYVTSSTTTAYSASCADVTLTDDDTIMGVVKAYTSRVGEGEFPTELFDEEADKLRKLGNEFGATTGRNRRVGWIDLAQLRYAIKKSKINSIVMTKADVLNGYDKVKVCVGYEIDGVEQKMPFISNDFKKAKPIYKEFDGWNDVFEVNFLKYMTFIEKELDTEISYVSYGPKTEEIMEKRDFIMNIK
;
A
#
# COMPACT_ATOMS: atom_id res chain seq x y z
N ALA A 1 -13.65 3.13 -20.01
CA ALA A 1 -13.68 1.66 -20.05
C ALA A 1 -14.13 1.13 -21.41
N LEU A 2 -15.29 1.55 -21.95
CA LEU A 2 -15.79 1.05 -23.26
C LEU A 2 -14.82 1.34 -24.44
N HIS A 3 -14.18 2.50 -24.47
CA HIS A 3 -13.21 2.85 -25.51
C HIS A 3 -11.93 2.03 -25.45
N LEU A 4 -11.43 1.72 -24.24
CA LEU A 4 -10.26 0.87 -24.04
C LEU A 4 -10.57 -0.56 -24.50
N HIS A 5 -11.73 -1.09 -24.13
CA HIS A 5 -12.21 -2.40 -24.51
C HIS A 5 -12.32 -2.59 -26.05
N GLN A 6 -12.86 -1.59 -26.78
CA GLN A 6 -12.89 -1.64 -28.24
C GLN A 6 -11.50 -1.55 -28.87
N HIS A 7 -10.55 -0.83 -28.23
CA HIS A 7 -9.17 -0.71 -28.73
C HIS A 7 -8.34 -1.97 -28.49
N LEU A 8 -8.51 -2.63 -27.35
CA LEU A 8 -7.79 -3.85 -27.01
C LEU A 8 -8.32 -5.09 -27.74
N LYS A 9 -9.59 -5.11 -28.14
CA LYS A 9 -10.17 -6.18 -28.99
C LYS A 9 -9.49 -6.34 -30.34
N SER A 10 -8.84 -5.31 -30.88
CA SER A 10 -8.02 -5.48 -32.07
C SER A 10 -6.66 -6.08 -31.70
N LYS A 11 -6.59 -7.37 -31.43
CA LYS A 11 -5.37 -8.13 -31.08
C LYS A 11 -4.14 -7.83 -31.96
N MET A 12 -4.33 -7.28 -33.15
CA MET A 12 -3.24 -6.94 -34.08
C MET A 12 -2.57 -5.59 -33.77
N LYS A 13 -3.25 -4.64 -33.12
CA LYS A 13 -2.73 -3.29 -32.89
C LYS A 13 -1.69 -3.21 -31.76
N TYR A 14 -1.74 -4.15 -30.81
CA TYR A 14 -0.87 -4.16 -29.61
C TYR A 14 0.09 -5.36 -29.57
N LYS A 15 0.15 -6.15 -30.63
CA LYS A 15 1.13 -7.23 -30.76
C LYS A 15 2.53 -6.65 -30.60
N ASN A 16 3.30 -7.18 -29.66
CA ASN A 16 4.64 -6.69 -29.28
C ASN A 16 4.68 -5.30 -28.60
N LYS A 17 3.56 -4.84 -28.02
CA LYS A 17 3.53 -3.62 -27.18
C LYS A 17 3.50 -3.98 -25.70
N ARG A 18 4.18 -3.18 -24.90
CA ARG A 18 4.02 -3.18 -23.45
C ARG A 18 2.83 -2.29 -23.12
N VAL A 19 1.93 -2.77 -22.27
CA VAL A 19 0.72 -2.05 -21.83
C VAL A 19 0.77 -1.92 -20.33
N LEU A 20 0.57 -0.70 -19.82
CA LEU A 20 0.43 -0.42 -18.40
C LEU A 20 -1.04 -0.22 -18.07
N PHE A 21 -1.55 -0.98 -17.09
CA PHE A 21 -2.85 -0.76 -16.48
C PHE A 21 -2.66 -0.03 -15.16
N GLU A 22 -3.24 1.15 -15.05
CA GLU A 22 -3.23 1.91 -13.81
C GLU A 22 -4.60 1.78 -13.13
N GLY A 23 -4.59 1.23 -11.91
CA GLY A 23 -5.76 1.16 -11.03
C GLY A 23 -5.86 2.39 -10.14
N ALA A 24 -6.99 2.51 -9.46
CA ALA A 24 -7.26 3.57 -8.50
C ALA A 24 -7.71 2.98 -7.16
N GLN A 25 -7.78 3.82 -6.11
CA GLN A 25 -8.15 3.48 -4.73
C GLN A 25 -7.18 2.45 -4.10
N GLY A 26 -7.73 1.50 -3.35
CA GLY A 26 -6.96 0.46 -2.67
C GLY A 26 -7.83 -0.73 -2.30
N ILE A 27 -7.19 -1.85 -2.00
CA ILE A 27 -7.85 -3.15 -1.78
C ILE A 27 -8.94 -3.11 -0.69
N MET A 28 -8.75 -2.32 0.39
CA MET A 28 -9.75 -2.22 1.45
C MET A 28 -11.01 -1.47 1.03
N LEU A 29 -10.98 -0.79 -0.12
CA LEU A 29 -12.12 -0.15 -0.76
C LEU A 29 -12.69 -0.97 -1.94
N ASP A 30 -12.11 -2.12 -2.26
CA ASP A 30 -12.59 -2.99 -3.34
C ASP A 30 -14.02 -3.49 -3.06
N LEU A 31 -14.85 -3.52 -4.09
CA LEU A 31 -16.26 -3.89 -3.96
C LEU A 31 -16.44 -5.29 -3.37
N ASP A 32 -15.64 -6.26 -3.82
CA ASP A 32 -15.78 -7.66 -3.44
C ASP A 32 -14.82 -8.08 -2.33
N SER A 33 -13.66 -7.44 -2.25
CA SER A 33 -12.56 -7.84 -1.36
C SER A 33 -12.33 -6.86 -0.22
N GLY A 34 -12.99 -5.71 -0.23
CA GLY A 34 -12.80 -4.64 0.76
C GLY A 34 -13.64 -4.79 2.02
N THR A 35 -13.61 -3.75 2.85
CA THR A 35 -14.34 -3.66 4.13
C THR A 35 -15.79 -3.23 3.91
N TYR A 36 -16.61 -4.07 3.32
CA TYR A 36 -18.01 -3.79 3.08
C TYR A 36 -18.76 -3.45 4.40
N PRO A 37 -19.65 -2.43 4.42
CA PRO A 37 -20.19 -1.66 3.30
C PRO A 37 -19.34 -0.43 2.89
N TYR A 38 -18.19 -0.19 3.52
CA TYR A 38 -17.34 0.98 3.31
C TYR A 38 -16.37 0.76 2.14
N VAL A 39 -16.93 0.57 0.96
CA VAL A 39 -16.21 0.21 -0.27
C VAL A 39 -16.58 1.16 -1.42
N THR A 40 -15.79 1.16 -2.48
CA THR A 40 -16.12 1.84 -3.74
C THR A 40 -17.00 0.93 -4.63
N SER A 41 -17.53 1.47 -5.71
CA SER A 41 -18.40 0.74 -6.64
C SER A 41 -17.62 0.02 -7.77
N SER A 42 -16.33 -0.20 -7.60
CA SER A 42 -15.46 -0.78 -8.62
C SER A 42 -14.48 -1.79 -8.06
N THR A 43 -13.97 -2.67 -8.93
CA THR A 43 -12.84 -3.55 -8.63
C THR A 43 -11.55 -2.74 -8.60
N THR A 44 -10.85 -2.74 -7.47
CA THR A 44 -9.58 -2.02 -7.26
C THR A 44 -8.36 -2.94 -7.35
N THR A 45 -8.57 -4.24 -7.49
CA THR A 45 -7.51 -5.24 -7.65
C THR A 45 -6.98 -5.29 -9.09
N ALA A 46 -5.86 -5.95 -9.31
CA ALA A 46 -5.29 -6.17 -10.64
C ALA A 46 -6.26 -6.88 -11.61
N TYR A 47 -7.23 -7.63 -11.08
CA TYR A 47 -8.27 -8.27 -11.89
C TYR A 47 -9.16 -7.30 -12.68
N SER A 48 -9.14 -6.01 -12.35
CA SER A 48 -9.79 -4.97 -13.17
C SER A 48 -9.30 -4.96 -14.62
N ALA A 49 -8.11 -5.49 -14.93
CA ALA A 49 -7.62 -5.67 -16.30
C ALA A 49 -8.53 -6.56 -17.15
N SER A 50 -9.29 -7.48 -16.54
CA SER A 50 -10.27 -8.33 -17.22
C SER A 50 -11.40 -7.52 -17.89
N CYS A 51 -11.69 -6.33 -17.38
CA CYS A 51 -12.64 -5.40 -18.03
C CYS A 51 -12.18 -4.95 -19.44
N ALA A 52 -10.90 -5.13 -19.74
CA ALA A 52 -10.30 -4.88 -21.04
C ALA A 52 -9.98 -6.18 -21.82
N ASP A 53 -10.61 -7.30 -21.47
CA ASP A 53 -10.37 -8.64 -22.01
C ASP A 53 -8.90 -9.12 -21.84
N VAL A 54 -8.20 -8.63 -20.81
CA VAL A 54 -6.84 -9.07 -20.48
C VAL A 54 -6.89 -10.09 -19.36
N THR A 55 -6.31 -11.26 -19.60
CA THR A 55 -6.11 -12.28 -18.58
C THR A 55 -4.70 -12.16 -18.05
N LEU A 56 -4.57 -11.95 -16.75
CA LEU A 56 -3.27 -11.92 -16.08
C LEU A 56 -2.65 -13.31 -16.04
N THR A 57 -1.36 -13.37 -16.29
CA THR A 57 -0.53 -14.58 -16.26
C THR A 57 0.57 -14.41 -15.22
N ASP A 58 1.32 -15.47 -14.94
CA ASP A 58 2.45 -15.41 -14.01
C ASP A 58 3.66 -14.64 -14.59
N ASP A 59 3.65 -14.35 -15.90
CA ASP A 59 4.67 -13.51 -16.57
C ASP A 59 4.40 -12.00 -16.43
N ASP A 60 3.21 -11.62 -15.94
CA ASP A 60 2.85 -10.22 -15.78
C ASP A 60 3.43 -9.64 -14.50
N THR A 61 3.93 -8.40 -14.57
CA THR A 61 4.32 -7.66 -13.39
C THR A 61 3.11 -6.93 -12.79
N ILE A 62 2.75 -7.31 -11.57
CA ILE A 62 1.66 -6.69 -10.81
C ILE A 62 2.27 -5.89 -9.67
N MET A 63 2.30 -4.57 -9.86
CA MET A 63 2.87 -3.64 -8.90
C MET A 63 1.83 -3.18 -7.89
N GLY A 64 2.09 -3.43 -6.60
CA GLY A 64 1.33 -2.84 -5.49
C GLY A 64 1.99 -1.54 -5.03
N VAL A 65 1.25 -0.43 -5.10
CA VAL A 65 1.73 0.85 -4.57
C VAL A 65 1.32 0.97 -3.10
N VAL A 66 2.30 1.14 -2.22
CA VAL A 66 2.11 1.26 -0.77
C VAL A 66 2.82 2.50 -0.24
N LYS A 67 2.22 3.18 0.71
CA LYS A 67 2.93 4.22 1.48
C LYS A 67 3.75 3.57 2.58
N ALA A 68 4.80 4.24 3.04
CA ALA A 68 5.56 3.82 4.23
C ALA A 68 4.72 3.85 5.53
N TYR A 69 3.48 4.27 5.46
CA TYR A 69 2.46 4.26 6.51
C TYR A 69 1.09 3.95 5.90
N THR A 70 0.04 3.84 6.70
CA THR A 70 -1.31 3.58 6.19
C THR A 70 -2.16 4.85 6.22
N SER A 71 -2.98 5.07 5.19
CA SER A 71 -4.01 6.10 5.19
C SER A 71 -5.33 5.56 4.65
N ARG A 72 -6.46 6.08 5.17
CA ARG A 72 -7.79 5.70 4.74
C ARG A 72 -8.67 6.93 4.51
N VAL A 73 -9.46 6.87 3.47
CA VAL A 73 -10.54 7.83 3.19
C VAL A 73 -11.87 7.19 3.56
N GLY A 74 -12.73 7.96 4.24
CA GLY A 74 -14.08 7.53 4.62
C GLY A 74 -14.12 6.62 5.84
N GLU A 75 -15.32 6.09 6.07
CA GLU A 75 -15.63 5.21 7.19
C GLU A 75 -15.03 3.80 7.01
N GLY A 76 -15.26 2.95 7.99
CA GLY A 76 -14.82 1.56 8.02
C GLY A 76 -13.64 1.32 8.94
N GLU A 77 -13.33 0.07 9.14
CA GLU A 77 -12.34 -0.39 10.11
C GLU A 77 -10.92 0.02 9.72
N PHE A 78 -10.13 0.45 10.70
CA PHE A 78 -8.74 0.85 10.53
C PHE A 78 -7.95 0.52 11.80
N PRO A 79 -7.54 -0.74 12.01
CA PRO A 79 -6.94 -1.18 13.27
C PRO A 79 -5.70 -0.42 13.71
N THR A 80 -4.90 0.08 12.75
CA THR A 80 -3.66 0.82 13.05
C THR A 80 -3.85 2.34 13.09
N GLU A 81 -5.10 2.83 13.12
CA GLU A 81 -5.40 4.26 13.13
C GLU A 81 -4.82 4.97 14.36
N LEU A 82 -4.28 6.17 14.14
CA LEU A 82 -3.78 7.08 15.16
C LEU A 82 -4.79 8.20 15.40
N PHE A 83 -4.93 8.63 16.66
CA PHE A 83 -5.94 9.63 17.08
C PHE A 83 -5.35 10.85 17.81
N ASP A 84 -4.06 10.84 18.06
CA ASP A 84 -3.33 11.80 18.90
C ASP A 84 -2.49 12.80 18.07
N GLU A 85 -1.58 13.48 18.74
CA GLU A 85 -0.64 14.41 18.13
C GLU A 85 0.23 13.75 17.04
N GLU A 86 0.50 12.44 17.18
CA GLU A 86 1.23 11.66 16.19
C GLU A 86 0.43 11.53 14.89
N ALA A 87 -0.89 11.36 14.98
CA ALA A 87 -1.78 11.41 13.80
C ALA A 87 -1.72 12.77 13.11
N ASP A 88 -1.74 13.86 13.87
CA ASP A 88 -1.68 15.20 13.31
C ASP A 88 -0.32 15.50 12.66
N LYS A 89 0.76 15.05 13.28
CA LYS A 89 2.13 15.13 12.72
C LYS A 89 2.19 14.39 11.39
N LEU A 90 1.78 13.12 11.37
CA LEU A 90 1.80 12.26 10.18
C LEU A 90 0.93 12.83 9.05
N ARG A 91 -0.25 13.32 9.40
CA ARG A 91 -1.19 13.95 8.46
C ARG A 91 -0.62 15.18 7.79
N LYS A 92 0.03 16.05 8.58
CA LYS A 92 0.68 17.27 8.08
C LYS A 92 1.86 16.96 7.17
N LEU A 93 2.79 16.11 7.63
CA LEU A 93 3.98 15.72 6.86
C LEU A 93 3.60 15.00 5.57
N GLY A 94 2.63 14.10 5.65
CA GLY A 94 2.15 13.32 4.50
C GLY A 94 1.19 14.09 3.59
N ASN A 95 0.81 15.33 3.92
CA ASN A 95 -0.23 16.08 3.21
C ASN A 95 -1.50 15.23 3.01
N GLU A 96 -1.95 14.57 4.10
CA GLU A 96 -3.08 13.64 4.07
C GLU A 96 -4.41 14.37 4.26
N PHE A 97 -4.76 15.15 3.22
CA PHE A 97 -6.01 15.89 3.11
C PHE A 97 -6.72 15.54 1.81
N GLY A 98 -8.03 15.62 1.80
CA GLY A 98 -8.81 15.40 0.59
C GLY A 98 -8.57 16.53 -0.42
N ALA A 99 -8.19 16.19 -1.64
CA ALA A 99 -7.85 17.18 -2.68
C ALA A 99 -9.00 18.18 -2.96
N THR A 100 -10.24 17.71 -2.92
CA THR A 100 -11.42 18.55 -3.24
C THR A 100 -12.06 19.14 -1.98
N THR A 101 -12.11 18.39 -0.88
CA THR A 101 -12.87 18.79 0.31
C THR A 101 -12.02 19.30 1.45
N GLY A 102 -10.69 19.16 1.37
CA GLY A 102 -9.77 19.48 2.46
C GLY A 102 -9.94 18.62 3.73
N ARG A 103 -10.82 17.61 3.70
CA ARG A 103 -11.06 16.78 4.89
C ARG A 103 -9.81 15.99 5.26
N ASN A 104 -9.55 15.91 6.57
CA ASN A 104 -8.50 15.07 7.11
C ASN A 104 -8.68 13.61 6.67
N ARG A 105 -7.63 13.03 6.12
CA ARG A 105 -7.58 11.56 5.98
C ARG A 105 -7.22 10.94 7.31
N ARG A 106 -7.76 9.76 7.56
CA ARG A 106 -7.36 8.91 8.67
C ARG A 106 -5.98 8.35 8.36
N VAL A 107 -5.09 8.32 9.34
CA VAL A 107 -3.70 7.88 9.18
C VAL A 107 -3.31 6.92 10.29
N GLY A 108 -2.35 6.06 10.03
CA GLY A 108 -1.87 5.07 10.99
C GLY A 108 -0.56 4.44 10.56
N TRP A 109 0.01 3.61 11.42
CA TRP A 109 1.20 2.86 11.10
C TRP A 109 0.95 1.86 9.96
N ILE A 110 2.02 1.51 9.23
CA ILE A 110 1.95 0.51 8.16
C ILE A 110 1.39 -0.82 8.69
N ASP A 111 0.55 -1.46 7.91
CA ASP A 111 -0.22 -2.64 8.31
C ASP A 111 0.12 -3.83 7.41
N LEU A 112 1.01 -4.70 7.89
CA LEU A 112 1.43 -5.87 7.10
C LEU A 112 0.35 -6.95 7.01
N ALA A 113 -0.60 -6.99 7.96
CA ALA A 113 -1.71 -7.93 7.87
C ALA A 113 -2.60 -7.61 6.66
N GLN A 114 -2.92 -6.32 6.48
CA GLN A 114 -3.66 -5.85 5.29
C GLN A 114 -2.84 -6.01 4.01
N LEU A 115 -1.54 -5.74 4.06
CA LEU A 115 -0.67 -5.89 2.88
C LEU A 115 -0.54 -7.34 2.42
N ARG A 116 -0.39 -8.31 3.34
CA ARG A 116 -0.42 -9.74 2.99
C ARG A 116 -1.72 -10.13 2.30
N TYR A 117 -2.84 -9.62 2.80
CA TYR A 117 -4.13 -9.82 2.17
C TYR A 117 -4.18 -9.24 0.76
N ALA A 118 -3.70 -7.99 0.58
CA ALA A 118 -3.66 -7.32 -0.72
C ALA A 118 -2.80 -8.07 -1.74
N ILE A 119 -1.60 -8.49 -1.34
CA ILE A 119 -0.66 -9.26 -2.15
C ILE A 119 -1.31 -10.56 -2.64
N LYS A 120 -1.90 -11.31 -1.72
CA LYS A 120 -2.57 -12.58 -2.06
C LYS A 120 -3.77 -12.37 -2.98
N LYS A 121 -4.61 -11.37 -2.70
CA LYS A 121 -5.85 -11.10 -3.47
C LYS A 121 -5.58 -10.58 -4.87
N SER A 122 -4.56 -9.75 -5.05
CA SER A 122 -4.23 -9.15 -6.35
C SER A 122 -3.06 -9.83 -7.06
N LYS A 123 -2.47 -10.89 -6.49
CA LYS A 123 -1.25 -11.55 -6.99
C LYS A 123 -0.09 -10.56 -7.21
N ILE A 124 0.05 -9.59 -6.30
CA ILE A 124 1.14 -8.60 -6.37
C ILE A 124 2.47 -9.33 -6.25
N ASN A 125 3.38 -9.07 -7.19
CA ASN A 125 4.71 -9.65 -7.21
C ASN A 125 5.84 -8.61 -7.17
N SER A 126 5.48 -7.31 -7.07
CA SER A 126 6.41 -6.20 -6.93
C SER A 126 5.74 -5.08 -6.13
N ILE A 127 6.49 -4.42 -5.25
CA ILE A 127 6.00 -3.30 -4.44
C ILE A 127 6.73 -2.02 -4.82
N VAL A 128 5.98 -0.94 -4.94
CA VAL A 128 6.49 0.44 -4.99
C VAL A 128 6.18 1.09 -3.65
N MET A 129 7.20 1.35 -2.83
CA MET A 129 7.03 2.07 -1.56
C MET A 129 7.11 3.56 -1.82
N THR A 130 6.09 4.29 -1.40
CA THR A 130 6.00 5.75 -1.57
C THR A 130 5.99 6.47 -0.23
N LYS A 131 6.27 7.77 -0.25
CA LYS A 131 6.22 8.64 0.94
C LYS A 131 7.14 8.15 2.07
N ALA A 132 8.28 7.60 1.73
CA ALA A 132 9.27 7.16 2.71
C ALA A 132 9.84 8.34 3.52
N ASP A 133 9.98 9.50 2.86
CA ASP A 133 10.41 10.79 3.42
C ASP A 133 9.48 11.33 4.52
N VAL A 134 8.21 10.97 4.50
CA VAL A 134 7.20 11.46 5.48
C VAL A 134 7.51 10.98 6.89
N LEU A 135 8.22 9.87 7.04
CA LEU A 135 8.63 9.34 8.34
C LEU A 135 9.99 9.87 8.82
N ASN A 136 10.64 10.77 8.08
CA ASN A 136 11.86 11.42 8.55
C ASN A 136 11.61 12.24 9.82
N GLY A 137 12.53 12.16 10.77
CA GLY A 137 12.46 12.87 12.05
C GLY A 137 11.49 12.26 13.08
N TYR A 138 11.11 11.00 12.90
CA TYR A 138 10.49 10.21 13.96
C TYR A 138 11.56 9.50 14.79
N ASP A 139 11.44 9.53 16.12
CA ASP A 139 12.34 8.78 17.00
C ASP A 139 12.13 7.27 16.87
N LYS A 140 10.88 6.87 16.76
CA LYS A 140 10.44 5.48 16.58
C LYS A 140 9.35 5.40 15.51
N VAL A 141 9.39 4.34 14.73
CA VAL A 141 8.33 3.97 13.78
C VAL A 141 7.82 2.57 14.10
N LYS A 142 6.54 2.34 13.89
CA LYS A 142 5.90 1.06 14.19
C LYS A 142 5.43 0.37 12.93
N VAL A 143 5.51 -0.95 12.94
CA VAL A 143 4.99 -1.83 11.89
C VAL A 143 4.01 -2.80 12.52
N CYS A 144 2.77 -2.78 12.09
CA CYS A 144 1.79 -3.78 12.51
C CYS A 144 2.08 -5.09 11.79
N VAL A 145 2.45 -6.11 12.57
CA VAL A 145 2.84 -7.43 12.04
C VAL A 145 1.69 -8.44 12.02
N GLY A 146 0.61 -8.14 12.70
CA GLY A 146 -0.59 -8.96 12.82
C GLY A 146 -1.58 -8.34 13.81
N TYR A 147 -2.61 -9.09 14.14
CA TYR A 147 -3.63 -8.66 15.10
C TYR A 147 -3.84 -9.72 16.18
N GLU A 148 -4.19 -9.28 17.38
CA GLU A 148 -4.87 -10.09 18.37
C GLU A 148 -6.38 -9.94 18.18
N ILE A 149 -7.10 -11.04 17.96
CA ILE A 149 -8.55 -11.11 17.82
C ILE A 149 -9.06 -12.20 18.74
N ASP A 150 -9.90 -11.80 19.72
CA ASP A 150 -10.44 -12.71 20.74
C ASP A 150 -9.35 -13.55 21.46
N GLY A 151 -8.18 -12.94 21.73
CA GLY A 151 -7.04 -13.58 22.39
C GLY A 151 -6.16 -14.47 21.50
N VAL A 152 -6.40 -14.50 20.21
CA VAL A 152 -5.64 -15.29 19.22
C VAL A 152 -4.87 -14.35 18.28
N GLU A 153 -3.58 -14.58 18.14
CA GLU A 153 -2.76 -13.85 17.15
C GLU A 153 -3.05 -14.34 15.73
N GLN A 154 -3.28 -13.38 14.84
CA GLN A 154 -3.54 -13.63 13.43
C GLN A 154 -2.69 -12.71 12.55
N LYS A 155 -2.01 -13.29 11.57
CA LYS A 155 -1.20 -12.54 10.60
C LYS A 155 -2.00 -11.96 9.43
N MET A 156 -3.21 -12.43 9.21
CA MET A 156 -4.09 -11.99 8.14
C MET A 156 -5.55 -12.24 8.52
N PRO A 157 -6.36 -11.19 8.66
CA PRO A 157 -7.78 -11.33 8.96
C PRO A 157 -8.54 -11.84 7.72
N PHE A 158 -9.58 -12.62 7.96
CA PHE A 158 -10.37 -13.23 6.88
C PHE A 158 -11.71 -12.55 6.63
N ILE A 159 -12.25 -11.78 7.58
CA ILE A 159 -13.63 -11.26 7.52
C ILE A 159 -13.70 -9.87 8.15
N SER A 160 -14.53 -8.99 7.57
CA SER A 160 -14.72 -7.60 8.04
C SER A 160 -15.14 -7.46 9.51
N ASN A 161 -15.87 -8.41 10.06
CA ASN A 161 -16.27 -8.39 11.48
C ASN A 161 -15.08 -8.55 12.43
N ASP A 162 -14.02 -9.22 12.01
CA ASP A 162 -12.83 -9.43 12.83
C ASP A 162 -12.02 -8.13 12.98
N PHE A 163 -12.07 -7.25 11.99
CA PHE A 163 -11.41 -5.94 12.08
C PHE A 163 -11.93 -5.06 13.22
N LYS A 164 -13.19 -5.18 13.61
CA LYS A 164 -13.78 -4.41 14.74
C LYS A 164 -13.14 -4.77 16.07
N LYS A 165 -12.67 -6.00 16.21
CA LYS A 165 -12.05 -6.54 17.41
C LYS A 165 -10.52 -6.57 17.32
N ALA A 166 -9.97 -6.27 16.16
CA ALA A 166 -8.57 -6.39 15.89
C ALA A 166 -7.77 -5.39 16.72
N LYS A 167 -6.88 -5.89 17.55
CA LYS A 167 -5.85 -5.11 18.25
C LYS A 167 -4.52 -5.30 17.53
N PRO A 168 -3.91 -4.22 17.00
CA PRO A 168 -2.68 -4.34 16.23
C PRO A 168 -1.52 -4.77 17.12
N ILE A 169 -0.72 -5.72 16.64
CA ILE A 169 0.54 -6.15 17.25
C ILE A 169 1.65 -5.43 16.52
N TYR A 170 2.42 -4.62 17.24
CA TYR A 170 3.46 -3.78 16.69
C TYR A 170 4.87 -4.31 16.92
N LYS A 171 5.70 -4.15 15.91
CA LYS A 171 7.17 -4.15 16.04
C LYS A 171 7.66 -2.72 15.86
N GLU A 172 8.56 -2.29 16.75
CA GLU A 172 9.16 -0.95 16.71
C GLU A 172 10.52 -0.98 16.03
N PHE A 173 10.82 0.12 15.34
CA PHE A 173 12.10 0.41 14.69
C PHE A 173 12.61 1.77 15.17
N ASP A 174 13.92 1.91 15.25
CA ASP A 174 14.53 3.21 15.40
C ASP A 174 14.24 4.06 14.18
N GLY A 175 13.87 5.31 14.41
CA GLY A 175 13.60 6.26 13.34
C GLY A 175 14.85 6.67 12.57
N TRP A 176 14.66 7.54 11.61
CA TRP A 176 15.71 8.09 10.75
C TRP A 176 15.40 9.56 10.45
N ASN A 177 16.42 10.35 10.12
CA ASN A 177 16.26 11.73 9.66
C ASN A 177 16.29 11.86 8.15
N ASP A 178 16.89 10.88 7.49
CA ASP A 178 16.97 10.79 6.03
C ASP A 178 16.70 9.34 5.62
N VAL A 179 15.88 9.14 4.59
CA VAL A 179 15.58 7.80 4.04
C VAL A 179 16.84 7.04 3.58
N PHE A 180 17.94 7.72 3.32
CA PHE A 180 19.23 7.09 2.99
C PHE A 180 20.04 6.65 4.21
N GLU A 181 19.44 6.57 5.38
CA GLU A 181 20.05 6.00 6.58
C GLU A 181 19.77 4.49 6.74
N VAL A 182 20.72 3.81 7.39
CA VAL A 182 20.64 2.36 7.63
C VAL A 182 19.36 1.93 8.39
N ASN A 183 18.79 2.80 9.21
CA ASN A 183 17.57 2.47 9.94
C ASN A 183 16.36 2.34 9.01
N PHE A 184 16.24 3.19 7.98
CA PHE A 184 15.21 3.01 6.95
C PHE A 184 15.43 1.72 6.14
N LEU A 185 16.68 1.39 5.80
CA LEU A 185 16.98 0.13 5.14
C LEU A 185 16.56 -1.09 5.97
N LYS A 186 16.80 -1.07 7.30
CA LYS A 186 16.32 -2.13 8.20
C LYS A 186 14.79 -2.25 8.19
N TYR A 187 14.09 -1.12 8.25
CA TYR A 187 12.63 -1.03 8.16
C TYR A 187 12.11 -1.64 6.86
N MET A 188 12.63 -1.20 5.73
CA MET A 188 12.25 -1.68 4.39
C MET A 188 12.54 -3.18 4.22
N THR A 189 13.74 -3.63 4.58
CA THR A 189 14.13 -5.05 4.49
C THR A 189 13.26 -5.95 5.36
N PHE A 190 12.87 -5.47 6.55
CA PHE A 190 11.94 -6.20 7.40
C PHE A 190 10.57 -6.37 6.74
N ILE A 191 10.04 -5.30 6.13
CA ILE A 191 8.75 -5.34 5.43
C ILE A 191 8.79 -6.35 4.28
N GLU A 192 9.82 -6.31 3.44
CA GLU A 192 10.00 -7.27 2.36
C GLU A 192 9.99 -8.72 2.85
N LYS A 193 10.78 -8.99 3.90
CA LYS A 193 10.88 -10.32 4.49
C LYS A 193 9.54 -10.83 5.03
N GLU A 194 8.77 -9.95 5.69
CA GLU A 194 7.47 -10.31 6.27
C GLU A 194 6.38 -10.49 5.21
N LEU A 195 6.50 -9.82 4.07
CA LEU A 195 5.56 -9.89 2.97
C LEU A 195 5.93 -10.94 1.91
N ASP A 196 7.15 -11.47 1.96
CA ASP A 196 7.72 -12.36 0.93
C ASP A 196 7.56 -11.75 -0.49
N THR A 197 7.76 -10.44 -0.58
CA THR A 197 7.55 -9.68 -1.83
C THR A 197 8.54 -8.52 -1.89
N GLU A 198 9.23 -8.39 -3.03
CA GLU A 198 10.26 -7.37 -3.23
C GLU A 198 9.67 -5.96 -3.30
N ILE A 199 10.32 -5.00 -2.64
CA ILE A 199 10.14 -3.57 -2.85
C ILE A 199 11.08 -3.16 -3.98
N SER A 200 10.56 -3.06 -5.20
CA SER A 200 11.38 -2.79 -6.40
C SER A 200 11.71 -1.30 -6.57
N TYR A 201 10.85 -0.42 -6.06
CA TYR A 201 11.04 1.04 -6.15
C TYR A 201 10.74 1.72 -4.83
N VAL A 202 11.48 2.79 -4.53
CA VAL A 202 11.28 3.66 -3.38
C VAL A 202 11.13 5.10 -3.85
N SER A 203 10.00 5.74 -3.50
CA SER A 203 9.83 7.18 -3.65
C SER A 203 10.15 7.87 -2.33
N TYR A 204 11.09 8.80 -2.38
CA TYR A 204 11.68 9.49 -1.26
C TYR A 204 11.38 11.00 -1.23
N GLY A 205 10.41 11.42 -2.03
CA GLY A 205 9.90 12.80 -2.08
C GLY A 205 8.70 12.93 -3.01
N PRO A 206 8.12 14.15 -3.11
CA PRO A 206 6.88 14.38 -3.86
C PRO A 206 7.06 14.53 -5.37
N LYS A 207 8.28 14.72 -5.87
CA LYS A 207 8.54 14.98 -7.29
C LYS A 207 8.69 13.69 -8.08
N THR A 208 8.43 13.76 -9.38
CA THR A 208 8.51 12.59 -10.27
C THR A 208 9.91 11.96 -10.32
N GLU A 209 10.95 12.78 -10.20
CA GLU A 209 12.35 12.33 -10.18
C GLU A 209 12.80 11.79 -8.82
N GLU A 210 12.00 11.96 -7.76
CA GLU A 210 12.30 11.49 -6.39
C GLU A 210 11.79 10.06 -6.17
N ILE A 211 12.02 9.20 -7.15
CA ILE A 211 11.82 7.75 -7.11
C ILE A 211 13.01 7.06 -7.76
N MET A 212 13.45 5.95 -7.19
CA MET A 212 14.51 5.14 -7.79
C MET A 212 14.29 3.65 -7.57
N GLU A 213 14.94 2.83 -8.38
CA GLU A 213 15.00 1.39 -8.16
C GLU A 213 15.71 1.09 -6.84
N LYS A 214 15.25 0.06 -6.16
CA LYS A 214 15.82 -0.35 -4.86
C LYS A 214 17.33 -0.55 -4.92
N ARG A 215 17.85 -1.14 -6.00
CA ARG A 215 19.29 -1.36 -6.14
C ARG A 215 20.06 -0.05 -6.05
N ASP A 216 19.63 0.95 -6.80
CA ASP A 216 20.28 2.26 -6.83
C ASP A 216 20.06 3.00 -5.51
N PHE A 217 18.88 2.82 -4.88
CA PHE A 217 18.58 3.35 -3.57
C PHE A 217 19.56 2.82 -2.50
N ILE A 218 19.79 1.51 -2.46
CA ILE A 218 20.73 0.88 -1.50
C ILE A 218 22.15 1.40 -1.66
N MET A 219 22.59 1.69 -2.89
CA MET A 219 23.93 2.24 -3.15
C MET A 219 24.11 3.67 -2.60
N ASN A 220 23.04 4.38 -2.30
CA ASN A 220 23.05 5.72 -1.70
C ASN A 220 22.90 5.72 -0.17
N ILE A 221 22.75 4.56 0.47
CA ILE A 221 22.67 4.45 1.94
C ILE A 221 24.01 4.89 2.58
N LYS A 222 23.89 5.70 3.63
CA LYS A 222 25.01 6.30 4.39
C LYS A 222 25.26 5.55 5.69
#